data_3686cfd3a00cbdeec7d06a5f9808859b
#
_entry.id   3686cfd3a00cbdeec7d06a5f9808859b
#
_cell.length_a   1.000
_cell.length_b   1.000
_cell.length_c   1.000
_cell.angle_alpha   90.00
_cell.angle_beta   90.00
_cell.angle_gamma   90.00
#
_symmetry.space_group_name_H-M   'P 1'
#
loop_
_entity.id
_entity.type
_entity.pdbx_description
1 polymer ?
#
loop_
_entity_poly.entity_id
_entity_poly.type
_entity_poly.pdbx_seq_one_letter_code
_entity_poly.pdbx_strand_id
1 'polypeptide(L)'
;MKKNEDIYILGIESSCDDTSAAVLRNGVILSNVTASQDVHKAYGGVVPELASRAHQQNIVPVVDQTLKRAGITKEQLSAIAFTRGPGLMGSLLVGVSFAKGFARALGIPLIDVNHLQGHVLAHFIKENDDDNSQPPFPFICLLVSGGNSQIVKVNAYNDMEVLGQTIDDAAGEAIDKCSKVMGLGYPGGPIIDKLARNGNPKAYKFAEPNVPGYNYSFSGLKTSFLYNLREWIKDDPDFIEHHKNDLAASLEFTIVDILMKKLRKAVKDTGIKHVAVAGGVSANNGLRNAFHDHAARFGWTIYIPKFSYTTDNAAMIASVGTFKFKDGKFASIDLPAFSKVTFE
;
A
#
# COMPACT_ATOMS: atom_id res chain seq x y z
N MET A 1 8.34 -30.20 -28.05
CA MET A 1 8.26 -29.34 -26.84
C MET A 1 8.09 -27.91 -27.33
N LYS A 2 6.88 -27.29 -27.14
CA LYS A 2 6.71 -25.86 -27.40
C LYS A 2 7.69 -25.13 -26.47
N LYS A 3 8.56 -24.24 -26.99
CA LYS A 3 9.30 -23.29 -26.19
C LYS A 3 8.28 -22.60 -25.27
N ASN A 4 8.49 -22.60 -23.95
CA ASN A 4 7.71 -21.76 -23.04
C ASN A 4 7.88 -20.31 -23.54
N GLU A 5 6.83 -19.77 -24.14
CA GLU A 5 6.81 -18.37 -24.52
C GLU A 5 6.79 -17.54 -23.24
N ASP A 6 7.63 -16.51 -23.18
CA ASP A 6 7.63 -15.58 -22.05
C ASP A 6 6.26 -14.93 -21.88
N ILE A 7 5.80 -14.84 -20.64
CA ILE A 7 4.52 -14.20 -20.27
C ILE A 7 4.81 -12.76 -19.86
N TYR A 8 4.33 -11.81 -20.66
CA TYR A 8 4.45 -10.37 -20.39
C TYR A 8 3.12 -9.80 -19.89
N ILE A 9 3.07 -9.36 -18.64
CA ILE A 9 1.88 -8.76 -18.03
C ILE A 9 2.09 -7.26 -17.89
N LEU A 10 1.22 -6.47 -18.52
CA LEU A 10 1.10 -5.02 -18.27
C LEU A 10 0.17 -4.82 -17.09
N GLY A 11 0.67 -4.26 -15.98
CA GLY A 11 -0.13 -3.77 -14.86
C GLY A 11 -0.52 -2.31 -15.06
N ILE A 12 -1.72 -1.94 -14.63
CA ILE A 12 -2.24 -0.56 -14.61
C ILE A 12 -2.83 -0.28 -13.23
N GLU A 13 -2.35 0.78 -12.57
CA GLU A 13 -2.82 1.26 -11.28
C GLU A 13 -3.30 2.70 -11.40
N SER A 14 -4.52 2.97 -10.94
CA SER A 14 -5.13 4.31 -10.94
C SER A 14 -6.16 4.48 -9.82
N SER A 15 -6.01 3.78 -8.70
CA SER A 15 -7.05 3.73 -7.67
C SER A 15 -7.21 5.02 -6.84
N CYS A 16 -6.18 5.87 -6.78
CA CYS A 16 -6.18 7.09 -5.98
C CYS A 16 -5.67 8.30 -6.79
N ASP A 17 -4.45 8.76 -6.56
CA ASP A 17 -3.83 9.92 -7.20
C ASP A 17 -2.58 9.59 -8.03
N ASP A 18 -2.02 8.40 -7.90
CA ASP A 18 -0.89 7.94 -8.69
C ASP A 18 -1.35 7.20 -9.96
N THR A 19 -0.89 7.66 -11.13
CA THR A 19 -1.06 6.92 -12.39
C THR A 19 0.16 6.07 -12.63
N SER A 20 0.03 4.74 -12.58
CA SER A 20 1.17 3.85 -12.75
C SER A 20 0.92 2.76 -13.80
N ALA A 21 1.98 2.39 -14.52
CA ALA A 21 2.04 1.22 -15.38
C ALA A 21 3.35 0.45 -15.17
N ALA A 22 3.29 -0.88 -15.25
CA ALA A 22 4.46 -1.74 -15.10
C ALA A 22 4.40 -2.94 -16.04
N VAL A 23 5.55 -3.45 -16.46
CA VAL A 23 5.65 -4.71 -17.21
C VAL A 23 6.45 -5.71 -16.39
N LEU A 24 5.85 -6.89 -16.18
CA LEU A 24 6.52 -8.07 -15.65
C LEU A 24 6.67 -9.14 -16.74
N ARG A 25 7.87 -9.74 -16.81
CA ARG A 25 8.13 -10.96 -17.62
C ARG A 25 8.24 -12.15 -16.68
N ASN A 26 7.32 -13.09 -16.75
CA ASN A 26 7.30 -14.29 -15.89
C ASN A 26 7.34 -13.97 -14.36
N GLY A 27 6.88 -12.77 -13.96
CA GLY A 27 6.95 -12.27 -12.59
C GLY A 27 8.19 -11.42 -12.27
N VAL A 28 9.17 -11.34 -13.21
CA VAL A 28 10.35 -10.45 -13.10
C VAL A 28 10.00 -9.06 -13.60
N ILE A 29 10.33 -8.04 -12.81
CA ILE A 29 10.09 -6.64 -13.18
C ILE A 29 11.00 -6.22 -14.34
N LEU A 30 10.41 -5.67 -15.40
CA LEU A 30 11.13 -5.03 -16.49
C LEU A 30 11.05 -3.50 -16.40
N SER A 31 9.90 -3.00 -16.01
CA SER A 31 9.67 -1.56 -15.86
C SER A 31 8.52 -1.28 -14.89
N ASN A 32 8.61 -0.17 -14.17
CA ASN A 32 7.55 0.38 -13.34
C ASN A 32 7.64 1.91 -13.42
N VAL A 33 6.63 2.56 -13.97
CA VAL A 33 6.58 4.01 -14.18
C VAL A 33 5.37 4.57 -13.47
N THR A 34 5.58 5.56 -12.62
CA THR A 34 4.52 6.23 -11.86
C THR A 34 4.57 7.74 -12.12
N ALA A 35 3.44 8.32 -12.40
CA ALA A 35 3.23 9.77 -12.47
C ALA A 35 2.39 10.19 -11.27
N SER A 36 3.03 10.82 -10.28
CA SER A 36 2.40 11.32 -9.07
C SER A 36 1.81 12.72 -9.27
N GLN A 37 0.79 13.04 -8.50
CA GLN A 37 0.02 14.28 -8.64
C GLN A 37 0.29 15.24 -7.48
N ASP A 38 1.32 16.08 -7.60
CA ASP A 38 1.74 17.03 -6.56
C ASP A 38 0.67 18.09 -6.22
N VAL A 39 -0.31 18.31 -7.09
CA VAL A 39 -1.38 19.29 -6.90
C VAL A 39 -2.15 19.07 -5.59
N HIS A 40 -2.28 17.85 -5.14
CA HIS A 40 -3.03 17.50 -3.92
C HIS A 40 -2.37 18.00 -2.63
N LYS A 41 -1.06 18.28 -2.65
CA LYS A 41 -0.34 18.87 -1.51
C LYS A 41 -0.90 20.23 -1.12
N ALA A 42 -1.31 21.04 -2.11
CA ALA A 42 -1.90 22.37 -1.88
C ALA A 42 -3.28 22.31 -1.20
N TYR A 43 -3.99 21.19 -1.31
CA TYR A 43 -5.31 20.99 -0.72
C TYR A 43 -5.28 20.22 0.60
N GLY A 44 -4.09 19.74 1.02
CA GLY A 44 -3.92 18.94 2.23
C GLY A 44 -4.65 17.59 2.18
N GLY A 45 -4.75 16.99 0.98
CA GLY A 45 -5.38 15.69 0.72
C GLY A 45 -5.85 15.56 -0.72
N VAL A 46 -6.18 14.33 -1.13
CA VAL A 46 -6.59 14.04 -2.51
C VAL A 46 -7.94 14.66 -2.84
N VAL A 47 -8.01 15.37 -3.97
CA VAL A 47 -9.25 15.92 -4.54
C VAL A 47 -9.68 15.00 -5.70
N PRO A 48 -10.77 14.21 -5.54
CA PRO A 48 -11.10 13.13 -6.49
C PRO A 48 -11.29 13.57 -7.94
N GLU A 49 -11.86 14.75 -8.17
CA GLU A 49 -12.07 15.28 -9.52
C GLU A 49 -10.73 15.65 -10.19
N LEU A 50 -9.82 16.27 -9.47
CA LEU A 50 -8.48 16.59 -9.99
C LEU A 50 -7.70 15.30 -10.27
N ALA A 51 -7.79 14.31 -9.37
CA ALA A 51 -7.15 13.02 -9.55
C ALA A 51 -7.61 12.34 -10.85
N SER A 52 -8.92 12.23 -11.08
CA SER A 52 -9.44 11.58 -12.29
C SER A 52 -9.03 12.30 -13.59
N ARG A 53 -8.99 13.62 -13.60
CA ARG A 53 -8.52 14.41 -14.76
C ARG A 53 -7.04 14.20 -15.05
N ALA A 54 -6.22 14.14 -14.00
CA ALA A 54 -4.79 13.88 -14.16
C ALA A 54 -4.54 12.45 -14.67
N HIS A 55 -5.29 11.45 -14.22
CA HIS A 55 -5.22 10.10 -14.79
C HIS A 55 -5.50 10.07 -16.29
N GLN A 56 -6.52 10.80 -16.77
CA GLN A 56 -6.83 10.90 -18.20
C GLN A 56 -5.66 11.46 -19.02
N GLN A 57 -4.93 12.43 -18.48
CA GLN A 57 -3.77 13.03 -19.15
C GLN A 57 -2.54 12.10 -19.10
N ASN A 58 -2.34 11.38 -18.00
CA ASN A 58 -1.12 10.65 -17.71
C ASN A 58 -1.11 9.21 -18.22
N ILE A 59 -2.27 8.55 -18.37
CA ILE A 59 -2.32 7.09 -18.58
C ILE A 59 -1.63 6.67 -19.88
N VAL A 60 -1.85 7.37 -20.98
CA VAL A 60 -1.25 7.05 -22.28
C VAL A 60 0.28 7.25 -22.25
N PRO A 61 0.83 8.44 -21.87
CA PRO A 61 2.27 8.61 -21.80
C PRO A 61 2.97 7.70 -20.77
N VAL A 62 2.32 7.36 -19.64
CA VAL A 62 2.86 6.42 -18.66
C VAL A 62 2.98 5.03 -19.23
N VAL A 63 1.95 4.52 -19.91
CA VAL A 63 1.99 3.20 -20.57
C VAL A 63 3.04 3.17 -21.69
N ASP A 64 3.12 4.19 -22.53
CA ASP A 64 4.12 4.29 -23.60
C ASP A 64 5.56 4.25 -23.03
N GLN A 65 5.84 5.05 -21.99
CA GLN A 65 7.13 5.03 -21.30
C GLN A 65 7.44 3.69 -20.66
N THR A 66 6.44 3.03 -20.11
CA THR A 66 6.59 1.71 -19.48
C THR A 66 7.02 0.66 -20.49
N LEU A 67 6.37 0.60 -21.65
CA LEU A 67 6.75 -0.32 -22.74
C LEU A 67 8.14 -0.04 -23.28
N LYS A 68 8.47 1.25 -23.50
CA LYS A 68 9.81 1.68 -23.97
C LYS A 68 10.90 1.26 -22.98
N ARG A 69 10.69 1.49 -21.66
CA ARG A 69 11.67 1.12 -20.63
C ARG A 69 11.79 -0.40 -20.46
N ALA A 70 10.71 -1.15 -20.68
CA ALA A 70 10.74 -2.60 -20.68
C ALA A 70 11.45 -3.19 -21.92
N GLY A 71 11.68 -2.40 -22.97
CA GLY A 71 12.29 -2.84 -24.20
C GLY A 71 11.40 -3.78 -25.02
N ILE A 72 10.06 -3.67 -24.87
CA ILE A 72 9.09 -4.51 -25.60
C ILE A 72 8.10 -3.65 -26.39
N THR A 73 7.47 -4.27 -27.38
CA THR A 73 6.32 -3.69 -28.07
C THR A 73 5.01 -4.15 -27.45
N LYS A 74 3.92 -3.44 -27.71
CA LYS A 74 2.58 -3.78 -27.19
C LYS A 74 2.06 -5.13 -27.71
N GLU A 75 2.53 -5.56 -28.90
CA GLU A 75 2.16 -6.84 -29.51
C GLU A 75 2.77 -8.06 -28.77
N GLN A 76 3.79 -7.83 -27.94
CA GLN A 76 4.41 -8.88 -27.11
C GLN A 76 3.66 -9.11 -25.78
N LEU A 77 2.71 -8.22 -25.42
CA LEU A 77 1.93 -8.39 -24.21
C LEU A 77 1.05 -9.63 -24.26
N SER A 78 1.07 -10.41 -23.19
CA SER A 78 0.23 -11.60 -23.01
C SER A 78 -1.13 -11.27 -22.39
N ALA A 79 -1.19 -10.29 -21.50
CA ALA A 79 -2.43 -9.80 -20.87
C ALA A 79 -2.25 -8.41 -20.26
N ILE A 80 -3.38 -7.75 -19.96
CA ILE A 80 -3.43 -6.51 -19.20
C ILE A 80 -4.11 -6.75 -17.85
N ALA A 81 -3.38 -6.54 -16.76
CA ALA A 81 -3.90 -6.54 -15.41
C ALA A 81 -4.20 -5.09 -14.98
N PHE A 82 -5.36 -4.85 -14.39
CA PHE A 82 -5.78 -3.51 -13.99
C PHE A 82 -6.43 -3.51 -12.62
N THR A 83 -6.26 -2.43 -11.89
CA THR A 83 -6.93 -2.23 -10.60
C THR A 83 -8.42 -2.00 -10.84
N ARG A 84 -9.22 -2.97 -10.40
CA ARG A 84 -10.68 -2.87 -10.44
C ARG A 84 -11.24 -2.08 -9.26
N GLY A 85 -10.54 -2.10 -8.14
CA GLY A 85 -10.89 -1.48 -6.86
C GLY A 85 -10.27 -2.24 -5.67
N PRO A 86 -10.49 -1.75 -4.43
CA PRO A 86 -11.16 -0.50 -4.08
C PRO A 86 -10.36 0.74 -4.48
N GLY A 87 -11.04 1.93 -4.48
CA GLY A 87 -10.41 3.21 -4.78
C GLY A 87 -11.42 4.33 -5.10
N LEU A 88 -10.92 5.46 -5.54
CA LEU A 88 -11.72 6.59 -5.99
C LEU A 88 -12.38 6.25 -7.33
N MET A 89 -13.71 6.25 -7.37
CA MET A 89 -14.45 5.78 -8.55
C MET A 89 -14.04 6.48 -9.83
N GLY A 90 -13.88 7.81 -9.83
CA GLY A 90 -13.47 8.57 -11.02
C GLY A 90 -12.09 8.18 -11.53
N SER A 91 -11.14 7.95 -10.61
CA SER A 91 -9.77 7.49 -10.91
C SER A 91 -9.76 6.06 -11.46
N LEU A 92 -10.46 5.13 -10.78
CA LEU A 92 -10.62 3.75 -11.23
C LEU A 92 -11.21 3.65 -12.64
N LEU A 93 -12.26 4.44 -12.96
CA LEU A 93 -12.91 4.41 -14.26
C LEU A 93 -11.95 4.75 -15.40
N VAL A 94 -10.95 5.61 -15.18
CA VAL A 94 -9.95 5.93 -16.20
C VAL A 94 -9.10 4.71 -16.52
N GLY A 95 -8.47 4.09 -15.50
CA GLY A 95 -7.63 2.91 -15.69
C GLY A 95 -8.39 1.71 -16.23
N VAL A 96 -9.58 1.45 -15.69
CA VAL A 96 -10.45 0.34 -16.14
C VAL A 96 -10.87 0.51 -17.60
N SER A 97 -11.30 1.72 -18.00
CA SER A 97 -11.71 1.98 -19.39
C SER A 97 -10.54 1.88 -20.36
N PHE A 98 -9.40 2.43 -19.99
CA PHE A 98 -8.17 2.32 -20.77
C PHE A 98 -7.74 0.85 -20.95
N ALA A 99 -7.66 0.07 -19.85
CA ALA A 99 -7.29 -1.32 -19.89
C ALA A 99 -8.20 -2.15 -20.80
N LYS A 100 -9.52 -1.95 -20.67
CA LYS A 100 -10.52 -2.64 -21.52
C LYS A 100 -10.37 -2.29 -23.00
N GLY A 101 -10.23 -0.99 -23.32
CA GLY A 101 -10.03 -0.55 -24.71
C GLY A 101 -8.75 -1.08 -25.31
N PHE A 102 -7.66 -1.05 -24.53
CA PHE A 102 -6.33 -1.48 -24.99
C PHE A 102 -6.25 -3.00 -25.17
N ALA A 103 -6.76 -3.78 -24.22
CA ALA A 103 -6.83 -5.24 -24.34
C ALA A 103 -7.68 -5.69 -25.54
N ARG A 104 -8.85 -5.04 -25.74
CA ARG A 104 -9.73 -5.31 -26.89
C ARG A 104 -9.03 -5.01 -28.22
N ALA A 105 -8.31 -3.90 -28.32
CA ALA A 105 -7.59 -3.52 -29.52
C ALA A 105 -6.46 -4.48 -29.88
N LEU A 106 -5.81 -5.09 -28.86
CA LEU A 106 -4.74 -6.07 -29.04
C LEU A 106 -5.25 -7.52 -29.15
N GLY A 107 -6.52 -7.79 -28.84
CA GLY A 107 -7.08 -9.14 -28.82
C GLY A 107 -6.50 -10.03 -27.71
N ILE A 108 -6.07 -9.43 -26.58
CA ILE A 108 -5.46 -10.15 -25.45
C ILE A 108 -6.36 -10.12 -24.21
N PRO A 109 -6.17 -11.09 -23.26
CA PRO A 109 -6.98 -11.17 -22.05
C PRO A 109 -6.86 -9.96 -21.13
N LEU A 110 -7.96 -9.70 -20.41
CA LEU A 110 -8.03 -8.78 -19.27
C LEU A 110 -7.93 -9.54 -17.95
N ILE A 111 -7.30 -8.94 -16.96
CA ILE A 111 -7.19 -9.49 -15.60
C ILE A 111 -7.55 -8.40 -14.62
N ASP A 112 -8.67 -8.57 -13.92
CA ASP A 112 -9.04 -7.67 -12.83
C ASP A 112 -8.23 -7.96 -11.57
N VAL A 113 -7.82 -6.91 -10.85
CA VAL A 113 -7.04 -7.04 -9.64
C VAL A 113 -7.66 -6.20 -8.52
N ASN A 114 -7.75 -6.82 -7.33
CA ASN A 114 -8.05 -6.08 -6.11
C ASN A 114 -6.79 -5.34 -5.64
N HIS A 115 -6.90 -4.03 -5.43
CA HIS A 115 -5.80 -3.15 -5.03
C HIS A 115 -5.10 -3.63 -3.76
N LEU A 116 -5.87 -4.06 -2.74
CA LEU A 116 -5.31 -4.55 -1.48
C LEU A 116 -4.56 -5.87 -1.65
N GLN A 117 -5.07 -6.76 -2.52
CA GLN A 117 -4.37 -7.97 -2.93
C GLN A 117 -3.05 -7.62 -3.65
N GLY A 118 -3.05 -6.56 -4.46
CA GLY A 118 -1.84 -6.03 -5.08
C GLY A 118 -0.75 -5.72 -4.05
N HIS A 119 -1.07 -4.94 -3.03
CA HIS A 119 -0.12 -4.62 -1.97
C HIS A 119 0.43 -5.87 -1.26
N VAL A 120 -0.43 -6.82 -0.91
CA VAL A 120 0.00 -8.07 -0.26
C VAL A 120 0.92 -8.88 -1.16
N LEU A 121 0.59 -8.99 -2.45
CA LEU A 121 1.36 -9.78 -3.41
C LEU A 121 2.52 -9.01 -4.08
N ALA A 122 2.77 -7.75 -3.67
CA ALA A 122 3.98 -7.02 -4.06
C ALA A 122 5.27 -7.74 -3.62
N HIS A 123 5.20 -8.57 -2.58
CA HIS A 123 6.30 -9.44 -2.14
C HIS A 123 6.70 -10.52 -3.16
N PHE A 124 5.89 -10.76 -4.18
CA PHE A 124 6.15 -11.75 -5.23
C PHE A 124 6.71 -11.14 -6.51
N ILE A 125 6.95 -9.81 -6.53
CA ILE A 125 7.68 -9.15 -7.62
C ILE A 125 9.14 -9.59 -7.54
N LYS A 126 9.63 -10.22 -8.62
CA LYS A 126 11.00 -10.65 -8.73
C LYS A 126 11.86 -9.56 -9.38
N GLU A 127 13.08 -9.37 -8.87
CA GLU A 127 14.05 -8.45 -9.47
C GLU A 127 14.85 -9.09 -10.61
N ASN A 128 14.99 -10.41 -10.56
CA ASN A 128 15.65 -11.23 -11.57
C ASN A 128 15.09 -12.66 -11.52
N ASP A 129 15.52 -13.51 -12.45
CA ASP A 129 15.02 -14.88 -12.55
C ASP A 129 15.42 -15.77 -11.35
N ASP A 130 16.50 -15.45 -10.64
CA ASP A 130 17.02 -16.19 -9.49
C ASP A 130 16.47 -15.68 -8.14
N ASP A 131 15.62 -14.66 -8.14
CA ASP A 131 15.03 -14.11 -6.92
C ASP A 131 14.04 -15.08 -6.28
N ASN A 132 14.39 -15.56 -5.09
CA ASN A 132 13.62 -16.48 -4.27
C ASN A 132 13.30 -15.91 -2.87
N SER A 133 13.24 -14.59 -2.76
CA SER A 133 13.01 -13.87 -1.50
C SER A 133 11.55 -13.82 -1.05
N GLN A 134 10.63 -14.41 -1.82
CA GLN A 134 9.20 -14.35 -1.59
C GLN A 134 8.78 -15.14 -0.33
N PRO A 135 7.75 -14.68 0.41
CA PRO A 135 7.21 -15.45 1.52
C PRO A 135 6.55 -16.77 1.01
N PRO A 136 6.77 -17.90 1.70
CA PRO A 136 5.99 -19.11 1.43
C PRO A 136 4.57 -18.94 1.96
N PHE A 137 3.61 -19.59 1.32
CA PHE A 137 2.25 -19.72 1.87
C PHE A 137 2.18 -20.84 2.92
N PRO A 138 1.42 -20.70 4.03
CA PRO A 138 0.74 -19.47 4.45
C PRO A 138 1.69 -18.48 5.15
N PHE A 139 1.36 -17.18 5.09
CA PHE A 139 2.03 -16.14 5.86
C PHE A 139 1.02 -15.13 6.44
N ILE A 140 1.44 -14.35 7.45
CA ILE A 140 0.66 -13.24 7.99
C ILE A 140 1.15 -11.94 7.37
N CYS A 141 0.26 -11.12 6.85
CA CYS A 141 0.58 -9.80 6.32
C CYS A 141 -0.06 -8.69 7.14
N LEU A 142 0.73 -7.74 7.63
CA LEU A 142 0.25 -6.46 8.14
C LEU A 142 0.12 -5.50 6.97
N LEU A 143 -1.11 -5.28 6.49
CA LEU A 143 -1.41 -4.34 5.42
C LEU A 143 -1.79 -2.99 6.03
N VAL A 144 -0.93 -1.98 5.85
CA VAL A 144 -1.10 -0.64 6.41
C VAL A 144 -0.84 0.45 5.37
N SER A 145 -1.85 1.27 5.11
CA SER A 145 -1.83 2.36 4.13
C SER A 145 -2.55 3.61 4.66
N GLY A 146 -2.73 4.61 3.82
CA GLY A 146 -3.55 5.78 4.12
C GLY A 146 -4.99 5.43 4.48
N GLY A 147 -5.59 4.47 3.78
CA GLY A 147 -7.00 4.09 3.95
C GLY A 147 -7.23 2.72 4.61
N ASN A 148 -6.18 1.92 4.86
CA ASN A 148 -6.33 0.55 5.35
C ASN A 148 -5.36 0.22 6.48
N SER A 149 -5.85 -0.51 7.48
CA SER A 149 -5.02 -1.14 8.53
C SER A 149 -5.62 -2.49 8.84
N GLN A 150 -4.99 -3.56 8.32
CA GLN A 150 -5.52 -4.92 8.39
C GLN A 150 -4.42 -5.93 8.73
N ILE A 151 -4.79 -7.00 9.42
CA ILE A 151 -3.99 -8.22 9.55
C ILE A 151 -4.63 -9.27 8.66
N VAL A 152 -3.90 -9.74 7.66
CA VAL A 152 -4.36 -10.69 6.66
C VAL A 152 -3.58 -11.98 6.80
N LYS A 153 -4.28 -13.11 6.92
CA LYS A 153 -3.69 -14.44 6.76
C LYS A 153 -3.79 -14.82 5.29
N VAL A 154 -2.66 -15.06 4.68
CA VAL A 154 -2.54 -15.35 3.25
C VAL A 154 -2.26 -16.84 3.09
N ASN A 155 -3.29 -17.63 2.78
CA ASN A 155 -3.18 -19.07 2.59
C ASN A 155 -2.66 -19.41 1.17
N ALA A 156 -3.06 -18.61 0.19
CA ALA A 156 -2.62 -18.65 -1.21
C ALA A 156 -2.81 -17.27 -1.84
N TYR A 157 -2.32 -17.08 -3.09
CA TYR A 157 -2.48 -15.79 -3.77
C TYR A 157 -3.95 -15.37 -3.96
N ASN A 158 -4.87 -16.33 -3.98
CA ASN A 158 -6.31 -16.16 -4.16
C ASN A 158 -7.13 -16.59 -2.93
N ASP A 159 -6.49 -16.83 -1.81
CA ASP A 159 -7.12 -17.20 -0.54
C ASP A 159 -6.51 -16.38 0.59
N MET A 160 -7.21 -15.30 0.95
CA MET A 160 -6.79 -14.31 1.94
C MET A 160 -7.92 -14.09 2.95
N GLU A 161 -7.60 -14.29 4.22
CA GLU A 161 -8.52 -14.12 5.36
C GLU A 161 -8.14 -12.88 6.17
N VAL A 162 -9.05 -11.92 6.31
CA VAL A 162 -8.85 -10.75 7.19
C VAL A 162 -9.10 -11.18 8.64
N LEU A 163 -8.03 -11.31 9.43
CA LEU A 163 -8.12 -11.66 10.85
C LEU A 163 -8.60 -10.48 11.71
N GLY A 164 -8.21 -9.27 11.34
CA GLY A 164 -8.61 -8.04 12.00
C GLY A 164 -8.32 -6.81 11.15
N GLN A 165 -9.06 -5.75 11.41
CA GLN A 165 -8.96 -4.49 10.66
C GLN A 165 -9.27 -3.30 11.55
N THR A 166 -8.96 -2.10 11.06
CA THR A 166 -9.40 -0.89 11.75
C THR A 166 -10.92 -0.75 11.71
N ILE A 167 -11.50 -0.31 12.82
CA ILE A 167 -12.95 -0.04 12.94
C ILE A 167 -13.30 1.44 12.73
N ASP A 168 -12.27 2.29 12.56
CA ASP A 168 -12.40 3.73 12.34
C ASP A 168 -11.28 4.21 11.39
N ASP A 169 -10.50 5.22 11.77
CA ASP A 169 -9.38 5.73 10.95
C ASP A 169 -8.32 4.64 10.70
N ALA A 170 -7.67 4.67 9.53
CA ALA A 170 -6.48 3.87 9.28
C ALA A 170 -5.23 4.51 9.93
N ALA A 171 -4.16 3.74 10.11
CA ALA A 171 -2.91 4.22 10.72
C ALA A 171 -2.30 5.39 9.93
N GLY A 172 -2.25 5.29 8.60
CA GLY A 172 -1.74 6.37 7.74
C GLY A 172 -2.61 7.62 7.82
N GLU A 173 -3.93 7.47 7.82
CA GLU A 173 -4.86 8.59 7.99
C GLU A 173 -4.70 9.26 9.37
N ALA A 174 -4.47 8.49 10.43
CA ALA A 174 -4.20 9.03 11.77
C ALA A 174 -2.89 9.85 11.79
N ILE A 175 -1.84 9.37 11.12
CA ILE A 175 -0.58 10.10 10.96
C ILE A 175 -0.82 11.42 10.23
N ASP A 176 -1.50 11.40 9.10
CA ASP A 176 -1.78 12.60 8.29
C ASP A 176 -2.62 13.64 9.07
N LYS A 177 -3.63 13.16 9.80
CA LYS A 177 -4.47 14.04 10.66
C LYS A 177 -3.66 14.70 11.78
N CYS A 178 -2.77 13.95 12.45
CA CYS A 178 -1.91 14.50 13.50
C CYS A 178 -0.86 15.46 12.91
N SER A 179 -0.25 15.13 11.78
CA SER A 179 0.66 16.00 11.04
C SER A 179 -0.01 17.33 10.69
N LYS A 180 -1.23 17.30 10.19
CA LYS A 180 -2.02 18.49 9.88
C LYS A 180 -2.31 19.34 11.14
N VAL A 181 -2.60 18.72 12.27
CA VAL A 181 -2.79 19.42 13.56
C VAL A 181 -1.51 20.11 14.03
N MET A 182 -0.34 19.54 13.73
CA MET A 182 0.97 20.15 13.99
C MET A 182 1.36 21.24 12.97
N GLY A 183 0.57 21.48 11.92
CA GLY A 183 0.91 22.43 10.86
C GLY A 183 2.01 21.96 9.91
N LEU A 184 2.33 20.65 9.85
CA LEU A 184 3.47 20.11 9.11
C LEU A 184 3.19 19.79 7.62
N GLY A 185 1.93 19.89 7.19
CA GLY A 185 1.55 19.65 5.80
C GLY A 185 1.13 18.22 5.46
N TYR A 186 1.04 17.93 4.15
CA TYR A 186 0.58 16.66 3.57
C TYR A 186 1.51 16.22 2.42
N PRO A 187 1.79 14.90 2.26
CA PRO A 187 1.45 13.79 3.16
C PRO A 187 2.26 13.84 4.46
N GLY A 188 1.61 13.53 5.60
CA GLY A 188 2.21 13.60 6.92
C GLY A 188 3.20 12.47 7.23
N GLY A 189 2.98 11.28 6.66
CA GLY A 189 3.79 10.08 6.92
C GLY A 189 5.29 10.31 6.79
N PRO A 190 5.81 10.74 5.63
CA PRO A 190 7.25 11.00 5.44
C PRO A 190 7.81 12.12 6.36
N ILE A 191 6.98 13.11 6.69
CA ILE A 191 7.38 14.23 7.55
C ILE A 191 7.55 13.75 9.00
N ILE A 192 6.56 13.02 9.52
CA ILE A 192 6.59 12.44 10.88
C ILE A 192 7.77 11.46 11.00
N ASP A 193 7.96 10.55 10.05
CA ASP A 193 9.10 9.60 10.04
C ASP A 193 10.46 10.34 10.09
N LYS A 194 10.60 11.42 9.32
CA LYS A 194 11.84 12.20 9.32
C LYS A 194 12.10 12.90 10.67
N LEU A 195 11.08 13.52 11.26
CA LEU A 195 11.19 14.22 12.55
C LEU A 195 11.43 13.23 13.70
N ALA A 196 10.73 12.08 13.68
CA ALA A 196 10.80 11.06 14.72
C ALA A 196 12.21 10.50 14.94
N ARG A 197 13.05 10.48 13.90
CA ARG A 197 14.46 10.00 14.00
C ARG A 197 15.30 10.79 15.00
N ASN A 198 14.96 12.04 15.27
CA ASN A 198 15.70 12.93 16.14
C ASN A 198 14.96 13.24 17.47
N GLY A 199 13.85 12.54 17.72
CA GLY A 199 13.00 12.76 18.90
C GLY A 199 13.07 11.62 19.92
N ASN A 200 12.59 11.90 21.12
CA ASN A 200 12.41 10.90 22.16
C ASN A 200 11.02 10.24 22.03
N PRO A 201 10.94 8.91 21.71
CA PRO A 201 9.67 8.22 21.51
C PRO A 201 8.81 8.06 22.78
N LYS A 202 9.35 8.43 23.95
CA LYS A 202 8.68 8.34 25.25
C LYS A 202 8.46 9.69 25.92
N ALA A 203 8.69 10.80 25.21
CA ALA A 203 8.51 12.14 25.73
C ALA A 203 7.02 12.44 26.04
N TYR A 204 6.14 11.96 25.16
CA TYR A 204 4.69 12.18 25.29
C TYR A 204 3.93 10.87 25.24
N LYS A 205 2.86 10.79 26.03
CA LYS A 205 2.00 9.60 26.06
C LYS A 205 0.64 9.94 25.46
N PHE A 206 0.21 9.14 24.50
CA PHE A 206 -1.09 9.25 23.85
C PHE A 206 -1.99 8.07 24.20
N ALA A 207 -3.32 8.24 24.01
CA ALA A 207 -4.28 7.20 24.30
C ALA A 207 -4.10 5.99 23.37
N GLU A 208 -4.08 4.81 23.95
CA GLU A 208 -4.11 3.56 23.23
C GLU A 208 -5.53 2.97 23.31
N PRO A 209 -6.20 2.76 22.18
CA PRO A 209 -7.54 2.19 22.17
C PRO A 209 -7.52 0.73 22.63
N ASN A 210 -8.50 0.33 23.45
CA ASN A 210 -8.71 -1.06 23.82
C ASN A 210 -9.82 -1.67 22.95
N VAL A 211 -9.44 -2.27 21.83
CA VAL A 211 -10.36 -2.93 20.89
C VAL A 211 -10.21 -4.44 20.98
N PRO A 212 -11.33 -5.23 21.01
CA PRO A 212 -11.27 -6.69 21.07
C PRO A 212 -10.59 -7.34 19.87
N GLY A 213 -10.10 -8.57 20.07
CA GLY A 213 -9.56 -9.41 19.01
C GLY A 213 -8.30 -8.84 18.38
N TYR A 214 -8.25 -8.85 17.05
CA TYR A 214 -7.14 -8.32 16.23
C TYR A 214 -7.46 -6.96 15.60
N ASN A 215 -8.65 -6.40 15.89
CA ASN A 215 -9.06 -5.12 15.33
C ASN A 215 -8.24 -3.96 15.89
N TYR A 216 -8.16 -2.89 15.08
CA TYR A 216 -7.50 -1.63 15.40
C TYR A 216 -8.51 -0.50 15.58
N SER A 217 -8.09 0.57 16.25
CA SER A 217 -8.77 1.86 16.28
C SER A 217 -7.70 2.95 16.44
N PHE A 218 -7.84 4.05 15.71
CA PHE A 218 -6.91 5.19 15.76
C PHE A 218 -7.62 6.52 16.02
N SER A 219 -8.94 6.59 15.98
CA SER A 219 -9.69 7.85 16.18
C SER A 219 -9.49 8.44 17.59
N GLY A 220 -9.38 7.58 18.62
CA GLY A 220 -9.07 7.98 19.98
C GLY A 220 -7.67 8.57 20.12
N LEU A 221 -6.69 8.07 19.39
CA LEU A 221 -5.33 8.59 19.35
C LEU A 221 -5.30 10.04 18.84
N LYS A 222 -5.94 10.31 17.70
CA LYS A 222 -6.04 11.67 17.13
C LYS A 222 -6.66 12.64 18.13
N THR A 223 -7.74 12.23 18.78
CA THR A 223 -8.46 13.05 19.77
C THR A 223 -7.57 13.38 20.97
N SER A 224 -6.90 12.36 21.52
CA SER A 224 -5.92 12.53 22.61
C SER A 224 -4.78 13.46 22.21
N PHE A 225 -4.23 13.28 21.02
CA PHE A 225 -3.16 14.13 20.47
C PHE A 225 -3.59 15.59 20.40
N LEU A 226 -4.77 15.86 19.81
CA LEU A 226 -5.30 17.21 19.65
C LEU A 226 -5.57 17.89 20.99
N TYR A 227 -6.18 17.20 21.96
CA TYR A 227 -6.47 17.78 23.28
C TYR A 227 -5.19 18.07 24.06
N ASN A 228 -4.25 17.13 24.10
CA ASN A 228 -2.97 17.36 24.78
C ASN A 228 -2.22 18.55 24.15
N LEU A 229 -2.16 18.61 22.83
CA LEU A 229 -1.48 19.70 22.13
C LEU A 229 -2.12 21.06 22.44
N ARG A 230 -3.45 21.14 22.50
CA ARG A 230 -4.17 22.38 22.88
C ARG A 230 -3.85 22.84 24.29
N GLU A 231 -3.69 21.92 25.23
CA GLU A 231 -3.31 22.26 26.59
C GLU A 231 -1.85 22.76 26.64
N TRP A 232 -0.93 22.08 25.99
CA TRP A 232 0.49 22.50 26.01
C TRP A 232 0.74 23.86 25.33
N ILE A 233 0.02 24.16 24.25
CA ILE A 233 0.12 25.46 23.55
C ILE A 233 -0.39 26.63 24.42
N LYS A 234 -1.27 26.38 25.40
CA LYS A 234 -1.67 27.46 26.34
C LYS A 234 -0.51 27.97 27.18
N ASP A 235 0.39 27.06 27.58
CA ASP A 235 1.53 27.36 28.43
C ASP A 235 2.75 27.83 27.60
N ASP A 236 2.93 27.30 26.40
CA ASP A 236 3.98 27.66 25.44
C ASP A 236 3.39 27.78 24.01
N PRO A 237 3.13 29.01 23.52
CA PRO A 237 2.61 29.20 22.15
C PRO A 237 3.48 28.61 21.05
N ASP A 238 4.79 28.49 21.25
CA ASP A 238 5.76 27.92 20.33
C ASP A 238 6.04 26.41 20.58
N PHE A 239 5.22 25.76 21.40
CA PHE A 239 5.40 24.39 21.87
C PHE A 239 5.67 23.40 20.73
N ILE A 240 4.94 23.52 19.61
CA ILE A 240 5.13 22.61 18.46
C ILE A 240 6.55 22.76 17.91
N GLU A 241 7.05 23.99 17.72
CA GLU A 241 8.39 24.24 17.19
C GLU A 241 9.48 23.69 18.11
N HIS A 242 9.33 23.89 19.42
CA HIS A 242 10.28 23.41 20.41
C HIS A 242 10.31 21.89 20.55
N HIS A 243 9.15 21.21 20.33
CA HIS A 243 8.97 19.78 20.65
C HIS A 243 8.57 18.91 19.45
N LYS A 244 8.60 19.42 18.21
CA LYS A 244 8.12 18.70 17.01
C LYS A 244 8.76 17.32 16.80
N ASN A 245 10.05 17.16 17.12
CA ASN A 245 10.73 15.89 16.98
C ASN A 245 10.21 14.86 18.00
N ASP A 246 10.06 15.28 19.26
CA ASP A 246 9.56 14.43 20.35
C ASP A 246 8.09 14.08 20.16
N LEU A 247 7.28 15.04 19.70
CA LEU A 247 5.87 14.80 19.33
C LEU A 247 5.76 13.77 18.21
N ALA A 248 6.55 13.93 17.15
CA ALA A 248 6.58 13.00 16.02
C ALA A 248 7.05 11.61 16.45
N ALA A 249 8.13 11.52 17.24
CA ALA A 249 8.65 10.25 17.73
C ALA A 249 7.68 9.53 18.66
N SER A 250 7.01 10.25 19.55
CA SER A 250 6.02 9.66 20.46
C SER A 250 4.75 9.22 19.76
N LEU A 251 4.31 9.98 18.74
CA LEU A 251 3.17 9.59 17.88
C LEU A 251 3.49 8.33 17.09
N GLU A 252 4.62 8.31 16.40
CA GLU A 252 5.09 7.14 15.62
C GLU A 252 5.19 5.91 16.52
N PHE A 253 5.85 6.04 17.66
CA PHE A 253 5.99 4.95 18.63
C PHE A 253 4.64 4.38 19.06
N THR A 254 3.67 5.24 19.38
CA THR A 254 2.34 4.82 19.82
C THR A 254 1.61 4.05 18.71
N ILE A 255 1.64 4.55 17.47
CA ILE A 255 0.99 3.89 16.32
C ILE A 255 1.65 2.54 16.04
N VAL A 256 2.97 2.49 16.00
CA VAL A 256 3.73 1.26 15.78
C VAL A 256 3.44 0.24 16.88
N ASP A 257 3.41 0.64 18.13
CA ASP A 257 3.12 -0.24 19.26
C ASP A 257 1.69 -0.83 19.19
N ILE A 258 0.68 -0.01 18.84
CA ILE A 258 -0.69 -0.48 18.59
C ILE A 258 -0.71 -1.56 17.49
N LEU A 259 -0.05 -1.30 16.37
CA LEU A 259 0.03 -2.24 15.23
C LEU A 259 0.71 -3.56 15.64
N MET A 260 1.87 -3.46 16.26
CA MET A 260 2.69 -4.62 16.61
C MET A 260 2.10 -5.48 17.75
N LYS A 261 1.37 -4.88 18.71
CA LYS A 261 0.65 -5.63 19.75
C LYS A 261 -0.35 -6.62 19.15
N LYS A 262 -1.16 -6.18 18.19
CA LYS A 262 -2.18 -7.00 17.54
C LYS A 262 -1.56 -8.01 16.56
N LEU A 263 -0.56 -7.59 15.78
CA LEU A 263 0.17 -8.48 14.89
C LEU A 263 0.83 -9.64 15.66
N ARG A 264 1.51 -9.32 16.78
CA ARG A 264 2.10 -10.34 17.64
C ARG A 264 1.08 -11.34 18.18
N LYS A 265 -0.11 -10.85 18.58
CA LYS A 265 -1.20 -11.70 19.00
C LYS A 265 -1.64 -12.65 17.88
N ALA A 266 -1.85 -12.13 16.67
CA ALA A 266 -2.25 -12.93 15.52
C ALA A 266 -1.21 -14.00 15.16
N VAL A 267 0.07 -13.64 15.12
CA VAL A 267 1.17 -14.58 14.86
C VAL A 267 1.24 -15.68 15.93
N LYS A 268 1.07 -15.32 17.21
CA LYS A 268 1.05 -16.28 18.30
C LYS A 268 -0.12 -17.26 18.18
N ASP A 269 -1.33 -16.75 17.94
CA ASP A 269 -2.55 -17.54 17.94
C ASP A 269 -2.64 -18.46 16.70
N THR A 270 -2.10 -18.01 15.54
CA THR A 270 -2.06 -18.81 14.30
C THR A 270 -0.86 -19.76 14.22
N GLY A 271 0.20 -19.51 14.97
CA GLY A 271 1.46 -20.25 14.88
C GLY A 271 2.29 -19.97 13.62
N ILE A 272 1.81 -19.10 12.70
CA ILE A 272 2.50 -18.77 11.44
C ILE A 272 3.58 -17.73 11.73
N LYS A 273 4.86 -18.07 11.46
CA LYS A 273 6.02 -17.22 11.75
C LYS A 273 6.58 -16.48 10.53
N HIS A 274 6.05 -16.70 9.34
CA HIS A 274 6.33 -15.92 8.15
C HIS A 274 5.45 -14.67 8.18
N VAL A 275 6.06 -13.49 8.35
CA VAL A 275 5.34 -12.25 8.63
C VAL A 275 5.77 -11.16 7.67
N ALA A 276 4.83 -10.66 6.88
CA ALA A 276 5.04 -9.60 5.90
C ALA A 276 4.43 -8.28 6.36
N VAL A 277 4.95 -7.18 5.84
CA VAL A 277 4.31 -5.85 5.93
C VAL A 277 4.10 -5.28 4.54
N ALA A 278 2.95 -4.66 4.27
CA ALA A 278 2.60 -4.09 2.97
C ALA A 278 1.84 -2.76 3.09
N GLY A 279 1.71 -2.03 1.98
CA GLY A 279 1.05 -0.72 1.92
C GLY A 279 1.98 0.44 2.26
N GLY A 280 1.54 1.68 2.00
CA GLY A 280 2.36 2.89 2.08
C GLY A 280 3.03 3.12 3.43
N VAL A 281 2.37 2.78 4.54
CA VAL A 281 2.95 2.92 5.90
C VAL A 281 4.10 1.93 6.14
N SER A 282 4.24 0.86 5.33
CA SER A 282 5.40 -0.04 5.40
C SER A 282 6.74 0.64 5.04
N ALA A 283 6.71 1.85 4.48
CA ALA A 283 7.88 2.69 4.28
C ALA A 283 8.42 3.32 5.57
N ASN A 284 7.59 3.42 6.62
CA ASN A 284 7.95 4.05 7.89
C ASN A 284 9.09 3.29 8.59
N ASN A 285 10.15 4.02 8.99
CA ASN A 285 11.35 3.41 9.59
C ASN A 285 11.08 2.85 10.99
N GLY A 286 10.24 3.52 11.80
CA GLY A 286 9.86 3.02 13.11
C GLY A 286 9.18 1.66 13.02
N LEU A 287 8.27 1.49 12.05
CA LEU A 287 7.60 0.21 11.80
C LEU A 287 8.58 -0.86 11.31
N ARG A 288 9.48 -0.54 10.37
CA ARG A 288 10.51 -1.48 9.88
C ARG A 288 11.42 -1.95 11.01
N ASN A 289 11.89 -1.04 11.86
CA ASN A 289 12.71 -1.37 13.02
C ASN A 289 11.95 -2.29 13.99
N ALA A 290 10.68 -2.00 14.27
CA ALA A 290 9.84 -2.85 15.11
C ALA A 290 9.66 -4.27 14.53
N PHE A 291 9.57 -4.43 13.20
CA PHE A 291 9.58 -5.74 12.55
C PHE A 291 10.90 -6.50 12.81
N HIS A 292 12.05 -5.85 12.67
CA HIS A 292 13.35 -6.47 12.95
C HIS A 292 13.50 -6.87 14.43
N ASP A 293 13.07 -6.02 15.36
CA ASP A 293 13.10 -6.29 16.80
C ASP A 293 12.22 -7.49 17.17
N HIS A 294 11.00 -7.55 16.58
CA HIS A 294 10.09 -8.67 16.81
C HIS A 294 10.59 -9.97 16.16
N ALA A 295 11.21 -9.89 14.99
CA ALA A 295 11.85 -11.04 14.35
C ALA A 295 12.93 -11.65 15.25
N ALA A 296 13.82 -10.81 15.76
CA ALA A 296 14.87 -11.26 16.69
C ALA A 296 14.31 -11.85 17.98
N ARG A 297 13.26 -11.20 18.55
CA ARG A 297 12.70 -11.58 19.85
C ARG A 297 11.80 -12.82 19.80
N PHE A 298 11.02 -12.98 18.72
CA PHE A 298 9.97 -14.01 18.63
C PHE A 298 10.25 -15.07 17.57
N GLY A 299 11.39 -15.00 16.88
CA GLY A 299 11.79 -15.96 15.85
C GLY A 299 10.89 -15.89 14.61
N TRP A 300 10.53 -14.68 14.16
CA TRP A 300 9.80 -14.50 12.91
C TRP A 300 10.75 -14.47 11.73
N THR A 301 10.31 -15.00 10.60
CA THR A 301 10.91 -14.71 9.30
C THR A 301 10.13 -13.57 8.69
N ILE A 302 10.78 -12.41 8.51
CA ILE A 302 10.08 -11.19 8.08
C ILE A 302 10.31 -10.88 6.61
N TYR A 303 9.29 -10.29 6.00
CA TYR A 303 9.29 -9.85 4.60
C TYR A 303 8.88 -8.38 4.56
N ILE A 304 9.84 -7.52 4.23
CA ILE A 304 9.65 -6.07 4.14
C ILE A 304 9.87 -5.68 2.68
N PRO A 305 8.90 -5.00 2.03
CA PRO A 305 9.02 -4.67 0.62
C PRO A 305 10.10 -3.61 0.39
N LYS A 306 10.68 -3.58 -0.82
CA LYS A 306 11.51 -2.47 -1.26
C LYS A 306 10.67 -1.19 -1.26
N PHE A 307 11.31 -0.05 -1.03
CA PHE A 307 10.61 1.25 -0.99
C PHE A 307 9.82 1.54 -2.27
N SER A 308 10.30 1.09 -3.43
CA SER A 308 9.63 1.22 -4.73
C SER A 308 8.29 0.48 -4.83
N TYR A 309 7.98 -0.44 -3.90
CA TYR A 309 6.77 -1.24 -3.89
C TYR A 309 5.89 -1.00 -2.64
N THR A 310 6.23 0.00 -1.82
CA THR A 310 5.45 0.31 -0.61
C THR A 310 4.20 1.13 -0.92
N THR A 311 4.32 2.14 -1.78
CA THR A 311 3.21 2.99 -2.23
C THR A 311 2.51 2.39 -3.44
N ASP A 312 1.42 3.02 -3.89
CA ASP A 312 0.66 2.60 -5.06
C ASP A 312 1.57 2.53 -6.30
N ASN A 313 1.58 1.38 -6.94
CA ASN A 313 2.39 1.12 -8.12
C ASN A 313 1.79 -0.01 -8.96
N ALA A 314 2.06 -0.01 -10.26
CA ALA A 314 1.49 -1.00 -11.16
C ALA A 314 2.21 -2.35 -11.13
N ALA A 315 3.44 -2.43 -10.61
CA ALA A 315 4.14 -3.71 -10.51
C ALA A 315 3.41 -4.68 -9.56
N MET A 316 2.80 -4.17 -8.47
CA MET A 316 1.97 -4.96 -7.57
C MET A 316 0.72 -5.54 -8.27
N ILE A 317 0.14 -4.79 -9.21
CA ILE A 317 -1.01 -5.22 -10.00
C ILE A 317 -0.59 -6.28 -11.03
N ALA A 318 0.54 -6.07 -11.72
CA ALA A 318 1.09 -7.04 -12.65
C ALA A 318 1.53 -8.35 -11.95
N SER A 319 1.97 -8.28 -10.68
CA SER A 319 2.30 -9.46 -9.86
C SER A 319 1.06 -10.35 -9.66
N VAL A 320 -0.06 -9.81 -9.22
CA VAL A 320 -1.34 -10.54 -9.14
C VAL A 320 -1.76 -11.04 -10.52
N GLY A 321 -1.62 -10.19 -11.54
CA GLY A 321 -1.89 -10.55 -12.94
C GLY A 321 -1.12 -11.77 -13.41
N THR A 322 0.14 -11.91 -12.99
CA THR A 322 0.98 -13.06 -13.33
C THR A 322 0.44 -14.38 -12.74
N PHE A 323 -0.03 -14.36 -11.50
CA PHE A 323 -0.68 -15.53 -10.88
C PHE A 323 -1.99 -15.89 -11.60
N LYS A 324 -2.87 -14.90 -11.77
CA LYS A 324 -4.18 -15.10 -12.41
C LYS A 324 -4.04 -15.59 -13.87
N PHE A 325 -3.04 -15.07 -14.61
CA PHE A 325 -2.77 -15.49 -15.98
C PHE A 325 -2.39 -16.98 -16.04
N LYS A 326 -1.50 -17.44 -15.15
CA LYS A 326 -1.08 -18.84 -15.07
C LYS A 326 -2.24 -19.78 -14.76
N ASP A 327 -3.20 -19.31 -13.98
CA ASP A 327 -4.43 -20.05 -13.62
C ASP A 327 -5.56 -19.91 -14.66
N GLY A 328 -5.36 -19.15 -15.75
CA GLY A 328 -6.38 -18.90 -16.76
C GLY A 328 -7.59 -18.09 -16.26
N LYS A 329 -7.39 -17.29 -15.19
CA LYS A 329 -8.44 -16.45 -14.58
C LYS A 329 -8.49 -15.08 -15.26
N PHE A 330 -9.42 -14.92 -16.19
CA PHE A 330 -9.58 -13.71 -16.98
C PHE A 330 -10.88 -13.00 -16.65
N ALA A 331 -10.86 -11.67 -16.76
CA ALA A 331 -12.00 -10.81 -16.51
C ALA A 331 -12.87 -10.63 -17.77
N SER A 332 -14.20 -10.57 -17.57
CA SER A 332 -15.10 -10.09 -18.62
C SER A 332 -14.91 -8.61 -18.88
N ILE A 333 -15.11 -8.17 -20.12
CA ILE A 333 -15.07 -6.76 -20.48
C ILE A 333 -16.18 -5.95 -19.82
N ASP A 334 -17.28 -6.59 -19.43
CA ASP A 334 -18.43 -5.95 -18.79
C ASP A 334 -18.26 -5.73 -17.28
N LEU A 335 -17.19 -6.28 -16.69
CA LEU A 335 -16.94 -6.23 -15.24
C LEU A 335 -16.80 -4.77 -14.75
N PRO A 336 -17.65 -4.27 -13.83
CA PRO A 336 -17.56 -2.87 -13.37
C PRO A 336 -16.44 -2.67 -12.34
N ALA A 337 -15.94 -1.44 -12.23
CA ALA A 337 -15.15 -1.00 -11.09
C ALA A 337 -15.97 -0.97 -9.79
N PHE A 338 -15.32 -1.01 -8.64
CA PHE A 338 -15.96 -0.85 -7.33
C PHE A 338 -15.12 0.03 -6.40
N SER A 339 -15.77 0.90 -5.61
CA SER A 339 -15.08 1.83 -4.71
C SER A 339 -14.77 1.25 -3.33
N LYS A 340 -15.54 0.26 -2.88
CA LYS A 340 -15.41 -0.36 -1.55
C LYS A 340 -15.62 -1.86 -1.66
N VAL A 341 -14.62 -2.64 -1.36
CA VAL A 341 -14.73 -4.10 -1.14
C VAL A 341 -13.56 -4.54 -0.26
N THR A 342 -13.81 -5.53 0.59
CA THR A 342 -12.81 -6.33 1.29
C THR A 342 -12.19 -7.37 0.35
N PHE A 343 -11.22 -8.15 0.83
CA PHE A 343 -10.72 -9.32 0.10
C PHE A 343 -11.88 -10.30 -0.15
N GLU A 344 -12.28 -10.47 -1.40
CA GLU A 344 -13.13 -11.54 -1.89
C GLU A 344 -12.42 -12.27 -3.04
#